data_f49835fbc8b3cf1f2f4005414b974648
#
_entry.id   f49835fbc8b3cf1f2f4005414b974648
#
_cell.length_a   1.000
_cell.length_b   1.000
_cell.length_c   1.000
_cell.angle_alpha   90.00
_cell.angle_beta   90.00
_cell.angle_gamma   90.00
#
_symmetry.space_group_name_H-M   'P 1'
#
loop_
_entity.id
_entity.type
_entity.pdbx_description
1 polymer ?
#
loop_
_entity_poly.entity_id
_entity_poly.type
_entity_poly.pdbx_seq_one_letter_code
_entity_poly.pdbx_strand_id
1 'polypeptide(L)'
;MIELVIVSRLLEYPDAALVQHQQELFDALASSENLDKEDAQKLGVFLRDLLARDLLDAQADYSQLFDRGRATSLLLFEHVHGESRDRGQAMVDLMGQYEQHGLQLDSRELPDHLPLYLEYLAQLPKEEALGGLQDIAPILALLGARLQQRESSYAVLFDLLVKLANASVDSQKVAEKIADEADRKSTRLNSSHP
;
A
#
# COMPACT_ATOMS: atom_id res chain seq x y z
N MET A 1 -10.90 0.58 0.21
CA MET A 1 -10.35 -0.80 0.01
C MET A 1 -9.93 -1.36 1.36
N ILE A 2 -10.59 -2.41 1.77
CA ILE A 2 -10.32 -3.06 3.06
C ILE A 2 -8.88 -3.62 3.15
N GLU A 3 -8.31 -4.04 2.04
CA GLU A 3 -6.94 -4.55 1.96
C GLU A 3 -5.92 -3.52 2.43
N LEU A 4 -6.13 -2.24 2.11
CA LEU A 4 -5.25 -1.16 2.53
C LEU A 4 -5.38 -0.88 4.03
N VAL A 5 -6.57 -1.04 4.61
CA VAL A 5 -6.77 -0.96 6.07
C VAL A 5 -5.99 -2.06 6.77
N ILE A 6 -6.10 -3.29 6.29
CA ILE A 6 -5.39 -4.44 6.86
C ILE A 6 -3.88 -4.23 6.82
N VAL A 7 -3.34 -3.90 5.65
CA VAL A 7 -1.89 -3.70 5.49
C VAL A 7 -1.40 -2.51 6.31
N SER A 8 -2.16 -1.42 6.35
CA SER A 8 -1.86 -0.27 7.21
C SER A 8 -1.70 -0.69 8.67
N ARG A 9 -2.66 -1.46 9.17
CA ARG A 9 -2.62 -1.94 10.56
C ARG A 9 -1.43 -2.85 10.84
N LEU A 10 -1.10 -3.74 9.91
CA LEU A 10 0.02 -4.67 10.05
C LEU A 10 1.38 -4.01 9.90
N LEU A 11 1.47 -2.84 9.29
CA LEU A 11 2.69 -2.04 9.19
C LEU A 11 2.91 -1.09 10.37
N GLU A 12 1.97 -1.01 11.29
CA GLU A 12 2.16 -0.27 12.55
C GLU A 12 2.97 -1.10 13.54
N TYR A 13 3.52 -0.40 14.52
CA TYR A 13 4.21 -1.04 15.65
C TYR A 13 3.26 -2.05 16.34
N PRO A 14 3.66 -3.32 16.47
CA PRO A 14 2.81 -4.34 17.09
C PRO A 14 2.51 -4.00 18.56
N ASP A 15 1.24 -4.05 18.93
CA ASP A 15 0.79 -3.73 20.28
C ASP A 15 -0.26 -4.73 20.79
N ALA A 16 -0.68 -4.57 22.04
CA ALA A 16 -1.70 -5.41 22.64
C ALA A 16 -3.05 -5.29 21.93
N ALA A 17 -3.37 -4.12 21.35
CA ALA A 17 -4.60 -3.92 20.60
C ALA A 17 -4.66 -4.79 19.34
N LEU A 18 -3.52 -5.03 18.69
CA LEU A 18 -3.44 -5.96 17.55
C LEU A 18 -3.90 -7.36 17.95
N VAL A 19 -3.45 -7.84 19.09
CA VAL A 19 -3.84 -9.16 19.62
C VAL A 19 -5.32 -9.18 20.02
N GLN A 20 -5.80 -8.14 20.67
CA GLN A 20 -7.20 -8.03 21.11
C GLN A 20 -8.18 -8.01 19.92
N HIS A 21 -7.81 -7.35 18.83
CA HIS A 21 -8.65 -7.17 17.64
C HIS A 21 -8.31 -8.12 16.49
N GLN A 22 -7.59 -9.21 16.77
CA GLN A 22 -7.16 -10.16 15.75
C GLN A 22 -8.31 -10.75 14.95
N GLN A 23 -9.45 -11.03 15.59
CA GLN A 23 -10.62 -11.59 14.90
C GLN A 23 -11.17 -10.64 13.85
N GLU A 24 -11.21 -9.34 14.15
CA GLU A 24 -11.64 -8.31 13.20
C GLU A 24 -10.73 -8.28 11.95
N LEU A 25 -9.42 -8.47 12.13
CA LEU A 25 -8.47 -8.54 11.03
C LEU A 25 -8.67 -9.80 10.17
N PHE A 26 -8.89 -10.95 10.77
CA PHE A 26 -9.21 -12.18 10.03
C PHE A 26 -10.54 -12.09 9.30
N ASP A 27 -11.55 -11.49 9.91
CA ASP A 27 -12.85 -11.26 9.27
C ASP A 27 -12.73 -10.28 8.09
N ALA A 28 -11.95 -9.21 8.25
CA ALA A 28 -11.67 -8.28 7.17
C ALA A 28 -10.93 -8.96 6.01
N LEU A 29 -9.96 -9.81 6.31
CA LEU A 29 -9.23 -10.58 5.31
C LEU A 29 -10.16 -11.53 4.54
N ALA A 30 -11.06 -12.19 5.24
CA ALA A 30 -12.06 -13.08 4.63
C ALA A 30 -13.03 -12.33 3.72
N SER A 31 -13.30 -11.04 3.95
CA SER A 31 -14.16 -10.20 3.13
C SER A 31 -13.42 -9.48 1.99
N SER A 32 -12.12 -9.71 1.83
CA SER A 32 -11.31 -9.08 0.78
C SER A 32 -11.73 -9.52 -0.61
N GLU A 33 -11.99 -8.56 -1.50
CA GLU A 33 -12.40 -8.80 -2.89
C GLU A 33 -11.28 -8.58 -3.90
N ASN A 34 -10.23 -7.86 -3.51
CA ASN A 34 -9.15 -7.44 -4.42
C ASN A 34 -7.88 -8.29 -4.32
N LEU A 35 -7.86 -9.27 -3.41
CA LEU A 35 -6.79 -10.25 -3.31
C LEU A 35 -7.24 -11.58 -3.89
N ASP A 36 -6.36 -12.25 -4.66
CA ASP A 36 -6.59 -13.62 -5.04
C ASP A 36 -6.41 -14.57 -3.84
N LYS A 37 -6.74 -15.84 -4.03
CA LYS A 37 -6.66 -16.86 -2.98
C LYS A 37 -5.25 -17.02 -2.41
N GLU A 38 -4.24 -16.97 -3.28
CA GLU A 38 -2.84 -17.14 -2.89
C GLU A 38 -2.37 -15.96 -2.03
N ASP A 39 -2.68 -14.74 -2.45
CA ASP A 39 -2.29 -13.52 -1.72
C ASP A 39 -3.02 -13.41 -0.37
N ALA A 40 -4.31 -13.73 -0.34
CA ALA A 40 -5.08 -13.79 0.90
C ALA A 40 -4.50 -14.82 1.87
N GLN A 41 -4.06 -15.98 1.37
CA GLN A 41 -3.39 -17.00 2.18
C GLN A 41 -2.05 -16.51 2.73
N LYS A 42 -1.23 -15.86 1.91
CA LYS A 42 0.06 -15.29 2.35
C LYS A 42 -0.13 -14.26 3.45
N LEU A 43 -1.12 -13.39 3.31
CA LEU A 43 -1.44 -12.38 4.32
C LEU A 43 -1.95 -13.02 5.61
N GLY A 44 -2.77 -14.05 5.51
CA GLY A 44 -3.25 -14.82 6.66
C GLY A 44 -2.11 -15.53 7.40
N VAL A 45 -1.15 -16.09 6.68
CA VAL A 45 0.05 -16.71 7.28
C VAL A 45 0.89 -15.65 7.99
N PHE A 46 1.11 -14.49 7.36
CA PHE A 46 1.82 -13.39 7.99
C PHE A 46 1.18 -12.98 9.31
N LEU A 47 -0.13 -12.78 9.32
CA LEU A 47 -0.88 -12.37 10.50
C LEU A 47 -0.81 -13.43 11.61
N ARG A 48 -1.02 -14.71 11.29
CA ARG A 48 -0.93 -15.79 12.26
C ARG A 48 0.47 -15.92 12.87
N ASP A 49 1.51 -15.81 12.04
CA ASP A 49 2.90 -15.92 12.52
C ASP A 49 3.25 -14.73 13.42
N LEU A 50 2.82 -13.52 13.06
CA LEU A 50 3.02 -12.33 13.89
C LEU A 50 2.33 -12.48 15.26
N LEU A 51 1.09 -12.93 15.28
CA LEU A 51 0.31 -13.11 16.52
C LEU A 51 0.81 -14.27 17.39
N ALA A 52 1.47 -15.26 16.79
CA ALA A 52 2.06 -16.40 17.52
C ALA A 52 3.36 -16.03 18.24
N ARG A 53 3.99 -14.91 17.88
CA ARG A 53 5.23 -14.46 18.49
C ARG A 53 4.98 -13.81 19.84
N ASP A 54 5.98 -13.88 20.72
CA ASP A 54 6.03 -13.01 21.90
C ASP A 54 5.97 -11.54 21.46
N LEU A 55 5.10 -10.76 22.10
CA LEU A 55 4.86 -9.37 21.69
C LEU A 55 6.12 -8.51 21.81
N LEU A 56 6.91 -8.69 22.88
CA LEU A 56 8.16 -7.94 23.07
C LEU A 56 9.18 -8.27 21.98
N ASP A 57 9.27 -9.52 21.56
CA ASP A 57 10.16 -9.96 20.48
C ASP A 57 9.69 -9.38 19.13
N ALA A 58 8.39 -9.40 18.86
CA ALA A 58 7.82 -8.79 17.66
C ALA A 58 8.07 -7.28 17.61
N GLN A 59 7.91 -6.59 18.73
CA GLN A 59 8.19 -5.15 18.87
C GLN A 59 9.67 -4.84 18.65
N ALA A 60 10.57 -5.63 19.22
CA ALA A 60 12.02 -5.44 19.07
C ALA A 60 12.44 -5.62 17.60
N ASP A 61 11.93 -6.63 16.90
CA ASP A 61 12.20 -6.85 15.49
C ASP A 61 11.65 -5.73 14.61
N TYR A 62 10.45 -5.23 14.91
CA TYR A 62 9.87 -4.10 14.20
C TYR A 62 10.76 -2.86 14.32
N SER A 63 11.16 -2.50 15.52
CA SER A 63 12.02 -1.35 15.77
C SER A 63 13.39 -1.49 15.11
N GLN A 64 13.98 -2.68 15.16
CA GLN A 64 15.25 -2.99 14.51
C GLN A 64 15.15 -2.79 12.99
N LEU A 65 14.02 -3.16 12.40
CA LEU A 65 13.81 -3.15 10.95
C LEU A 65 13.45 -1.75 10.43
N PHE A 66 12.53 -1.06 11.10
CA PHE A 66 11.91 0.16 10.58
C PHE A 66 12.41 1.46 11.23
N ASP A 67 12.90 1.41 12.46
CA ASP A 67 13.28 2.61 13.22
C ASP A 67 14.79 2.83 13.27
N ARG A 68 15.59 1.85 12.86
CA ARG A 68 17.05 1.92 12.88
C ARG A 68 17.63 2.05 11.48
N GLY A 69 17.79 3.27 11.03
CA GLY A 69 18.37 3.57 9.73
C GLY A 69 17.33 3.91 8.66
N ARG A 70 17.82 4.37 7.52
CA ARG A 70 16.97 4.88 6.43
C ARG A 70 16.53 3.82 5.44
N ALA A 71 17.29 2.74 5.31
CA ALA A 71 17.13 1.79 4.21
C ALA A 71 15.72 1.18 4.13
N THR A 72 15.11 0.90 5.27
CA THR A 72 13.76 0.33 5.38
C THR A 72 12.80 1.24 6.14
N SER A 73 13.08 2.54 6.20
CA SER A 73 12.19 3.52 6.81
C SER A 73 10.81 3.52 6.16
N LEU A 74 9.77 3.63 6.97
CA LEU A 74 8.37 3.77 6.51
C LEU A 74 8.00 5.22 6.18
N LEU A 75 8.94 6.16 6.30
CA LEU A 75 8.76 7.55 5.87
C LEU A 75 9.06 7.65 4.38
N LEU A 76 8.01 7.81 3.57
CA LEU A 76 8.09 7.72 2.10
C LEU A 76 9.06 8.73 1.50
N PHE A 77 9.08 9.96 2.01
CA PHE A 77 9.87 11.04 1.43
C PHE A 77 11.36 10.93 1.71
N GLU A 78 11.77 10.12 2.67
CA GLU A 78 13.20 9.80 2.87
C GLU A 78 13.81 9.06 1.68
N HIS A 79 12.98 8.36 0.89
CA HIS A 79 13.43 7.58 -0.27
C HIS A 79 13.40 8.37 -1.59
N VAL A 80 12.80 9.57 -1.59
CA VAL A 80 12.57 10.35 -2.81
C VAL A 80 13.28 11.69 -2.76
N HIS A 81 13.20 12.39 -1.63
CA HIS A 81 13.69 13.76 -1.48
C HIS A 81 14.99 13.79 -0.69
N GLY A 82 16.11 14.04 -1.38
CA GLY A 82 17.41 14.16 -0.76
C GLY A 82 17.61 15.45 0.02
N GLU A 83 16.92 16.54 -0.36
CA GLU A 83 17.04 17.85 0.27
C GLU A 83 15.85 18.15 1.18
N SER A 84 16.15 18.75 2.33
CA SER A 84 15.15 19.08 3.36
C SER A 84 14.08 20.07 2.88
N ARG A 85 14.41 20.93 1.93
CA ARG A 85 13.49 21.93 1.35
C ARG A 85 12.39 21.28 0.51
N ASP A 86 12.76 20.39 -0.39
CA ASP A 86 11.82 19.64 -1.23
C ASP A 86 10.95 18.73 -0.38
N ARG A 87 11.55 18.12 0.63
CA ARG A 87 10.83 17.27 1.59
C ARG A 87 9.79 18.08 2.38
N GLY A 88 10.15 19.28 2.84
CA GLY A 88 9.23 20.16 3.54
C GLY A 88 8.02 20.55 2.68
N GLN A 89 8.23 20.89 1.42
CA GLN A 89 7.15 21.23 0.50
C GLN A 89 6.25 20.01 0.22
N ALA A 90 6.84 18.84 0.00
CA ALA A 90 6.09 17.61 -0.21
C ALA A 90 5.21 17.26 1.01
N MET A 91 5.71 17.50 2.23
CA MET A 91 4.93 17.33 3.46
C MET A 91 3.72 18.26 3.50
N VAL A 92 3.92 19.54 3.17
CA VAL A 92 2.83 20.53 3.15
C VAL A 92 1.77 20.13 2.13
N ASP A 93 2.17 19.71 0.94
CA ASP A 93 1.26 19.27 -0.12
C ASP A 93 0.45 18.05 0.30
N LEU A 94 1.10 17.08 0.94
CA LEU A 94 0.44 15.87 1.45
C LEU A 94 -0.56 16.18 2.57
N MET A 95 -0.19 17.04 3.50
CA MET A 95 -1.09 17.52 4.56
C MET A 95 -2.33 18.20 3.97
N GLY A 96 -2.14 19.01 2.91
CA GLY A 96 -3.25 19.65 2.18
C GLY A 96 -4.19 18.61 1.57
N GLN A 97 -3.67 17.55 0.99
CA GLN A 97 -4.50 16.45 0.46
C GLN A 97 -5.32 15.78 1.56
N TYR A 98 -4.71 15.50 2.72
CA TYR A 98 -5.41 14.91 3.86
C TYR A 98 -6.54 15.81 4.36
N GLU A 99 -6.30 17.10 4.49
CA GLU A 99 -7.29 18.09 4.92
C GLU A 99 -8.48 18.18 3.95
N GLN A 100 -8.22 18.15 2.63
CA GLN A 100 -9.26 18.18 1.61
C GLN A 100 -10.22 16.98 1.71
N HIS A 101 -9.77 15.86 2.23
CA HIS A 101 -10.57 14.66 2.43
C HIS A 101 -11.06 14.49 3.87
N GLY A 102 -10.95 15.52 4.69
CA GLY A 102 -11.46 15.53 6.06
C GLY A 102 -10.63 14.73 7.06
N LEU A 103 -9.39 14.36 6.70
CA LEU A 103 -8.47 13.70 7.60
C LEU A 103 -7.78 14.73 8.48
N GLN A 104 -8.06 14.66 9.77
CA GLN A 104 -7.30 15.40 10.77
C GLN A 104 -6.15 14.51 11.26
N LEU A 105 -4.93 15.04 11.13
CA LEU A 105 -3.76 14.38 11.68
C LEU A 105 -3.76 14.51 13.20
N ASP A 106 -4.08 13.43 13.89
CA ASP A 106 -3.76 13.28 15.30
C ASP A 106 -2.29 12.83 15.38
N SER A 107 -1.40 13.82 15.28
CA SER A 107 -0.10 13.56 14.72
C SER A 107 0.98 13.31 15.78
N ARG A 108 1.16 12.07 16.14
CA ARG A 108 2.45 11.57 16.62
C ARG A 108 3.34 11.14 15.45
N GLU A 109 2.75 10.90 14.27
CA GLU A 109 3.44 10.45 13.07
C GLU A 109 3.52 11.55 12.01
N LEU A 110 4.57 11.52 11.21
CA LEU A 110 4.71 12.42 10.07
C LEU A 110 3.69 12.06 8.96
N PRO A 111 3.25 13.04 8.17
CA PRO A 111 2.25 12.80 7.13
C PRO A 111 2.63 11.71 6.11
N ASP A 112 3.93 11.55 5.82
CA ASP A 112 4.44 10.57 4.86
C ASP A 112 4.71 9.18 5.45
N HIS A 113 4.32 8.94 6.69
CA HIS A 113 4.37 7.62 7.31
C HIS A 113 3.46 6.66 6.54
N LEU A 114 4.02 5.59 6.00
CA LEU A 114 3.31 4.71 5.07
C LEU A 114 1.99 4.16 5.62
N PRO A 115 1.90 3.68 6.88
CA PRO A 115 0.61 3.22 7.41
C PRO A 115 -0.47 4.30 7.37
N LEU A 116 -0.13 5.54 7.68
CA LEU A 116 -1.05 6.67 7.63
C LEU A 116 -1.49 6.96 6.18
N TYR A 117 -0.56 6.94 5.24
CA TYR A 117 -0.87 7.14 3.83
C TYR A 117 -1.80 6.04 3.28
N LEU A 118 -1.58 4.79 3.66
CA LEU A 118 -2.46 3.67 3.28
C LEU A 118 -3.87 3.82 3.89
N GLU A 119 -3.95 4.26 5.14
CA GLU A 119 -5.23 4.55 5.80
C GLU A 119 -6.00 5.66 5.07
N TYR A 120 -5.30 6.70 4.64
CA TYR A 120 -5.86 7.74 3.79
C TYR A 120 -6.38 7.18 2.47
N LEU A 121 -5.58 6.41 1.75
CA LEU A 121 -5.99 5.80 0.49
C LEU A 121 -7.22 4.90 0.65
N ALA A 122 -7.31 4.19 1.77
CA ALA A 122 -8.42 3.29 2.05
C ALA A 122 -9.78 4.00 2.12
N GLN A 123 -9.81 5.29 2.42
CA GLN A 123 -11.02 6.11 2.49
C GLN A 123 -11.45 6.70 1.15
N LEU A 124 -10.58 6.64 0.15
CA LEU A 124 -10.85 7.16 -1.18
C LEU A 124 -11.64 6.15 -2.03
N PRO A 125 -12.34 6.62 -3.08
CA PRO A 125 -12.84 5.72 -4.11
C PRO A 125 -11.74 4.83 -4.66
N LYS A 126 -12.08 3.60 -5.05
CA LYS A 126 -11.11 2.58 -5.45
C LYS A 126 -10.11 3.07 -6.50
N GLU A 127 -10.57 3.77 -7.54
CA GLU A 127 -9.69 4.27 -8.60
C GLU A 127 -8.67 5.28 -8.09
N GLU A 128 -9.08 6.18 -7.21
CA GLU A 128 -8.18 7.16 -6.58
C GLU A 128 -7.19 6.49 -5.64
N ALA A 129 -7.64 5.52 -4.86
CA ALA A 129 -6.78 4.73 -3.98
C ALA A 129 -5.69 3.99 -4.76
N LEU A 130 -6.05 3.36 -5.87
CA LEU A 130 -5.11 2.67 -6.75
C LEU A 130 -4.15 3.65 -7.42
N GLY A 131 -4.61 4.83 -7.82
CA GLY A 131 -3.76 5.89 -8.33
C GLY A 131 -2.70 6.32 -7.31
N GLY A 132 -3.08 6.48 -6.05
CA GLY A 132 -2.15 6.80 -4.96
C GLY A 132 -1.13 5.68 -4.70
N LEU A 133 -1.54 4.41 -4.81
CA LEU A 133 -0.60 3.28 -4.73
C LEU A 133 0.39 3.27 -5.90
N GLN A 134 -0.08 3.56 -7.10
CA GLN A 134 0.78 3.64 -8.29
C GLN A 134 1.83 4.73 -8.15
N ASP A 135 1.48 5.87 -7.56
CA ASP A 135 2.40 6.98 -7.32
C ASP A 135 3.58 6.57 -6.43
N ILE A 136 3.36 5.69 -5.46
CA ILE A 136 4.40 5.21 -4.53
C ILE A 136 4.92 3.82 -4.86
N ALA A 137 4.44 3.17 -5.92
CA ALA A 137 4.84 1.81 -6.27
C ALA A 137 6.36 1.62 -6.39
N PRO A 138 7.15 2.55 -6.96
CA PRO A 138 8.60 2.41 -6.97
C PRO A 138 9.22 2.36 -5.58
N ILE A 139 8.70 3.13 -4.63
CA ILE A 139 9.17 3.12 -3.22
C ILE A 139 8.79 1.79 -2.57
N LEU A 140 7.58 1.32 -2.80
CA LEU A 140 7.11 0.03 -2.26
C LEU A 140 7.95 -1.13 -2.78
N ALA A 141 8.29 -1.13 -4.06
CA ALA A 141 9.15 -2.15 -4.67
C ALA A 141 10.56 -2.12 -4.07
N LEU A 142 11.12 -0.92 -3.87
CA LEU A 142 12.44 -0.74 -3.26
C LEU A 142 12.47 -1.28 -1.82
N LEU A 143 11.48 -0.91 -1.01
CA LEU A 143 11.35 -1.38 0.37
C LEU A 143 11.14 -2.89 0.43
N GLY A 144 10.29 -3.43 -0.44
CA GLY A 144 10.06 -4.88 -0.54
C GLY A 144 11.36 -5.64 -0.85
N ALA A 145 12.15 -5.16 -1.81
CA ALA A 145 13.44 -5.76 -2.16
C ALA A 145 14.44 -5.72 -1.00
N ARG A 146 14.52 -4.59 -0.29
CA ARG A 146 15.40 -4.45 0.88
C ARG A 146 14.99 -5.34 2.03
N LEU A 147 13.69 -5.47 2.29
CA LEU A 147 13.15 -6.38 3.31
C LEU A 147 13.42 -7.84 2.94
N GLN A 148 13.30 -8.19 1.68
CA GLN A 148 13.59 -9.53 1.18
C GLN A 148 15.07 -9.89 1.35
N GLN A 149 16.00 -8.95 1.09
CA GLN A 149 17.42 -9.14 1.35
C GLN A 149 17.72 -9.39 2.83
N ARG A 150 16.88 -8.85 3.72
CA ARG A 150 16.98 -9.06 5.17
C ARG A 150 16.22 -10.29 5.66
N GLU A 151 15.68 -11.07 4.73
CA GLU A 151 14.87 -12.25 5.03
C GLU A 151 13.70 -11.94 5.98
N SER A 152 13.14 -10.74 5.86
CA SER A 152 12.01 -10.30 6.66
C SER A 152 10.68 -10.73 6.05
N SER A 153 9.82 -11.32 6.86
CA SER A 153 8.44 -11.66 6.46
C SER A 153 7.60 -10.44 6.08
N TYR A 154 7.96 -9.25 6.54
CA TYR A 154 7.30 -8.00 6.16
C TYR A 154 7.35 -7.71 4.66
N ALA A 155 8.29 -8.30 3.92
CA ALA A 155 8.35 -8.20 2.46
C ALA A 155 7.03 -8.58 1.78
N VAL A 156 6.30 -9.53 2.35
CA VAL A 156 4.99 -9.98 1.83
C VAL A 156 4.00 -8.82 1.72
N LEU A 157 3.97 -7.92 2.70
CA LEU A 157 3.06 -6.77 2.71
C LEU A 157 3.34 -5.81 1.56
N PHE A 158 4.61 -5.57 1.27
CA PHE A 158 5.05 -4.70 0.17
C PHE A 158 4.79 -5.34 -1.19
N ASP A 159 5.04 -6.63 -1.34
CA ASP A 159 4.73 -7.37 -2.56
C ASP A 159 3.24 -7.33 -2.90
N LEU A 160 2.38 -7.46 -1.89
CA LEU A 160 0.93 -7.33 -2.05
C LEU A 160 0.52 -5.94 -2.52
N LEU A 161 1.09 -4.89 -1.93
CA LEU A 161 0.80 -3.50 -2.32
C LEU A 161 1.23 -3.22 -3.77
N VAL A 162 2.43 -3.68 -4.15
CA VAL A 162 2.94 -3.55 -5.53
C VAL A 162 2.03 -4.29 -6.50
N LYS A 163 1.60 -5.49 -6.15
CA LYS A 163 0.70 -6.29 -6.98
C LYS A 163 -0.66 -5.61 -7.17
N LEU A 164 -1.23 -5.04 -6.12
CA LEU A 164 -2.47 -4.26 -6.21
C LEU A 164 -2.32 -3.05 -7.14
N ALA A 165 -1.22 -2.31 -7.03
CA ALA A 165 -0.94 -1.17 -7.89
C ALA A 165 -0.79 -1.59 -9.37
N ASN A 166 -0.06 -2.66 -9.65
CA ASN A 166 0.20 -3.14 -11.01
C ASN A 166 -1.03 -3.76 -11.67
N ALA A 167 -1.86 -4.48 -10.93
CA ALA A 167 -3.08 -5.09 -11.45
C ALA A 167 -4.03 -4.04 -12.05
N SER A 168 -4.12 -2.84 -11.44
CA SER A 168 -4.93 -1.75 -11.94
C SER A 168 -4.37 -1.16 -13.25
N VAL A 169 -3.05 -1.01 -13.37
CA VAL A 169 -2.37 -0.55 -14.59
C VAL A 169 -2.62 -1.54 -15.73
N ASP A 170 -2.47 -2.83 -15.49
CA ASP A 170 -2.70 -3.87 -16.48
C ASP A 170 -4.16 -3.89 -16.95
N SER A 171 -5.12 -3.72 -16.05
CA SER A 171 -6.54 -3.63 -16.40
C SER A 171 -6.84 -2.40 -17.25
N GLN A 172 -6.24 -1.26 -16.98
CA GLN A 172 -6.38 -0.06 -17.81
C GLN A 172 -5.79 -0.24 -19.19
N LYS A 173 -4.61 -0.85 -19.31
CA LYS A 173 -3.98 -1.15 -20.61
C LYS A 173 -4.82 -2.08 -21.47
N VAL A 174 -5.44 -3.08 -20.86
CA VAL A 174 -6.35 -4.00 -21.55
C VAL A 174 -7.59 -3.25 -22.03
N ALA A 175 -8.20 -2.41 -21.18
CA ALA A 175 -9.36 -1.60 -21.54
C ALA A 175 -9.07 -0.64 -22.70
N GLU A 176 -7.93 0.03 -22.69
CA GLU A 176 -7.46 0.91 -23.75
C GLU A 176 -7.26 0.15 -25.08
N LYS A 177 -6.67 -1.05 -25.03
CA LYS A 177 -6.49 -1.92 -26.18
C LYS A 177 -7.82 -2.31 -26.81
N ILE A 178 -8.80 -2.68 -26.00
CA ILE A 178 -10.15 -3.06 -26.47
C ILE A 178 -10.84 -1.86 -27.13
N ALA A 179 -10.74 -0.67 -26.53
CA ALA A 179 -11.29 0.56 -27.08
C ALA A 179 -10.65 0.90 -28.44
N ASP A 180 -9.32 0.82 -28.55
CA ASP A 180 -8.59 1.06 -29.80
C ASP A 180 -8.98 0.07 -30.92
N GLU A 181 -9.18 -1.19 -30.58
CA GLU A 181 -9.63 -2.22 -31.54
C GLU A 181 -11.05 -1.96 -32.03
N ALA A 182 -11.95 -1.51 -31.15
CA ALA A 182 -13.31 -1.15 -31.50
C ALA A 182 -13.35 0.07 -32.43
N ASP A 183 -12.54 1.09 -32.16
CA ASP A 183 -12.43 2.28 -33.01
C ASP A 183 -11.87 1.97 -34.40
N ARG A 184 -10.86 1.11 -34.47
CA ARG A 184 -10.28 0.67 -35.75
C ARG A 184 -11.29 -0.12 -36.59
N LYS A 185 -12.11 -0.98 -36.00
CA LYS A 185 -13.19 -1.73 -36.66
C LYS A 185 -14.28 -0.79 -37.18
N SER A 186 -14.68 0.20 -36.39
CA SER A 186 -15.64 1.23 -36.77
C SER A 186 -15.16 2.07 -37.96
N THR A 187 -13.90 2.48 -37.96
CA THR A 187 -13.29 3.26 -39.05
C THR A 187 -13.20 2.46 -40.34
N ARG A 188 -12.90 1.16 -40.26
CA ARG A 188 -12.88 0.27 -41.48
C ARG A 188 -14.25 0.07 -42.08
N LEU A 189 -15.30 -0.04 -41.26
CA LEU A 189 -16.67 -0.17 -41.72
C LEU A 189 -17.19 1.10 -42.43
N ASN A 190 -16.79 2.27 -41.96
CA ASN A 190 -17.15 3.57 -42.54
C ASN A 190 -16.39 3.86 -43.85
N SER A 191 -15.21 3.27 -44.07
CA SER A 191 -14.41 3.45 -45.28
C SER A 191 -14.75 2.48 -46.40
N SER A 192 -15.61 1.50 -46.17
CA SER A 192 -16.03 0.50 -47.17
C SER A 192 -17.37 0.76 -47.85
N HIS A 193 -18.00 1.94 -47.65
CA HIS A 193 -19.15 2.40 -48.42
C HIS A 193 -18.70 3.27 -49.61
N PRO A 194 -19.06 2.90 -50.88
CA PRO A 194 -18.82 3.74 -52.04
C PRO A 194 -19.71 4.99 -52.05
#